data_1855339d2df1eccf9e21ea897c5d8c76
#
_entry.id   1855339d2df1eccf9e21ea897c5d8c76
#
_cell.length_a   1.000
_cell.length_b   1.000
_cell.length_c   1.000
_cell.angle_alpha   90.00
_cell.angle_beta   90.00
_cell.angle_gamma   90.00
#
_symmetry.space_group_name_H-M   'P 1'
#
loop_
_entity.id
_entity.type
_entity.pdbx_description
1 polymer ?
#
loop_
_entity_poly.entity_id
_entity_poly.type
_entity_poly.pdbx_seq_one_letter_code
_entity_poly.pdbx_strand_id
1 'polypeptide(L)'
;MSLLIAFAVLSIGISFICSILEAALLSITPSYIAQLKLNQPALHEKLRILKDRIDQPLAAILTLNTIAHTVGATGVGAQVTVVFGNGYLGIASAIMTVLILILSEILPKSMGARYWPAIAPYLPGTLNKMIFVLKPFIWLSDRIMDLFGGPAPEHDVRQEIKALSILGREMNKLDEDEQRVIANILDLHDMRVHEVMTPRTVCEYISPDMTIGQFTRHVQESQFSRYPVIDKDENPLGLLFRYDVIDADPDANISTLMKPVTVVNEKMSVENAMSQFIQERQHMFLVYDEYGSWQGLVTLEDV
;
A
#
# COMPACT_ATOMS: atom_id res chain seq x y z
N MET A 1 -20.69 -5.30 52.24
CA MET A 1 -21.47 -5.40 50.99
C MET A 1 -21.20 -4.24 50.04
N SER A 2 -21.30 -2.97 50.45
CA SER A 2 -21.07 -1.82 49.54
C SER A 2 -19.70 -1.80 48.91
N LEU A 3 -18.61 -2.08 49.66
CA LEU A 3 -17.25 -2.16 49.13
C LEU A 3 -17.07 -3.33 48.11
N LEU A 4 -17.69 -4.48 48.37
CA LEU A 4 -17.64 -5.61 47.44
C LEU A 4 -18.27 -5.24 46.08
N ILE A 5 -19.45 -4.63 46.11
CA ILE A 5 -20.14 -4.16 44.91
C ILE A 5 -19.32 -3.07 44.22
N ALA A 6 -18.72 -2.14 45.00
CA ALA A 6 -17.88 -1.08 44.43
C ALA A 6 -16.65 -1.63 43.69
N PHE A 7 -15.94 -2.60 44.28
CA PHE A 7 -14.80 -3.24 43.60
C PHE A 7 -15.22 -3.98 42.33
N ALA A 8 -16.33 -4.73 42.37
CA ALA A 8 -16.82 -5.44 41.19
C ALA A 8 -17.27 -4.49 40.09
N VAL A 9 -18.06 -3.45 40.40
CA VAL A 9 -18.57 -2.49 39.40
C VAL A 9 -17.41 -1.66 38.82
N LEU A 10 -16.48 -1.21 39.65
CA LEU A 10 -15.33 -0.43 39.19
C LEU A 10 -14.42 -1.25 38.25
N SER A 11 -14.11 -2.48 38.66
CA SER A 11 -13.29 -3.39 37.88
C SER A 11 -13.92 -3.71 36.50
N ILE A 12 -15.17 -4.15 36.51
CA ILE A 12 -15.91 -4.50 35.30
C ILE A 12 -16.09 -3.26 34.41
N GLY A 13 -16.41 -2.10 34.99
CA GLY A 13 -16.63 -0.85 34.26
C GLY A 13 -15.38 -0.32 33.56
N ILE A 14 -14.23 -0.27 34.27
CA ILE A 14 -12.96 0.15 33.67
C ILE A 14 -12.55 -0.82 32.57
N SER A 15 -12.61 -2.11 32.85
CA SER A 15 -12.27 -3.15 31.88
C SER A 15 -13.19 -3.12 30.65
N PHE A 16 -14.50 -2.90 30.84
CA PHE A 16 -15.46 -2.73 29.74
C PHE A 16 -15.04 -1.58 28.79
N ILE A 17 -14.68 -0.43 29.36
CA ILE A 17 -14.22 0.73 28.57
C ILE A 17 -12.90 0.39 27.84
N CYS A 18 -11.93 -0.22 28.52
CA CYS A 18 -10.68 -0.65 27.91
C CYS A 18 -10.90 -1.57 26.71
N SER A 19 -11.76 -2.58 26.86
CA SER A 19 -12.07 -3.55 25.81
C SER A 19 -12.79 -2.94 24.61
N ILE A 20 -13.68 -1.97 24.82
CA ILE A 20 -14.30 -1.21 23.72
C ILE A 20 -13.26 -0.41 22.96
N LEU A 21 -12.38 0.32 23.67
CA LEU A 21 -11.34 1.15 23.06
C LEU A 21 -10.33 0.32 22.26
N GLU A 22 -9.92 -0.84 22.80
CA GLU A 22 -9.06 -1.81 22.13
C GLU A 22 -9.68 -2.29 20.81
N ALA A 23 -10.89 -2.84 20.87
CA ALA A 23 -11.56 -3.38 19.71
C ALA A 23 -11.85 -2.30 18.66
N ALA A 24 -12.26 -1.10 19.07
CA ALA A 24 -12.48 0.02 18.17
C ALA A 24 -11.18 0.48 17.51
N LEU A 25 -10.07 0.61 18.26
CA LEU A 25 -8.77 1.01 17.73
C LEU A 25 -8.26 0.02 16.69
N LEU A 26 -8.36 -1.28 16.96
CA LEU A 26 -7.92 -2.33 16.05
C LEU A 26 -8.77 -2.39 14.78
N SER A 27 -10.07 -2.10 14.88
CA SER A 27 -11.01 -2.14 13.76
C SER A 27 -10.90 -0.95 12.79
N ILE A 28 -10.23 0.14 13.17
CA ILE A 28 -10.02 1.27 12.28
C ILE A 28 -9.10 0.87 11.13
N THR A 29 -9.59 1.02 9.91
CA THR A 29 -8.85 0.70 8.68
C THR A 29 -8.01 1.89 8.18
N PRO A 30 -6.88 1.64 7.49
CA PRO A 30 -6.12 2.70 6.82
C PRO A 30 -6.97 3.50 5.83
N SER A 31 -7.88 2.84 5.11
CA SER A 31 -8.80 3.47 4.16
C SER A 31 -9.71 4.51 4.81
N TYR A 32 -10.24 4.20 6.01
CA TYR A 32 -11.06 5.16 6.76
C TYR A 32 -10.25 6.40 7.16
N ILE A 33 -9.02 6.19 7.66
CA ILE A 33 -8.13 7.30 8.02
C ILE A 33 -7.85 8.17 6.79
N ALA A 34 -7.59 7.56 5.63
CA ALA A 34 -7.36 8.29 4.38
C ALA A 34 -8.57 9.13 3.95
N GLN A 35 -9.80 8.59 4.07
CA GLN A 35 -11.04 9.34 3.76
C GLN A 35 -11.23 10.58 4.66
N LEU A 36 -10.80 10.51 5.92
CA LEU A 36 -10.89 11.64 6.85
C LEU A 36 -10.01 12.82 6.45
N LYS A 37 -8.98 12.61 5.63
CA LYS A 37 -8.09 13.67 5.16
C LYS A 37 -8.84 14.81 4.47
N LEU A 38 -9.91 14.47 3.72
CA LEU A 38 -10.72 15.45 3.00
C LEU A 38 -11.79 16.12 3.87
N ASN A 39 -12.43 15.34 4.77
CA ASN A 39 -13.61 15.78 5.50
C ASN A 39 -13.30 16.30 6.91
N GLN A 40 -12.29 15.73 7.57
CA GLN A 40 -11.94 16.02 8.97
C GLN A 40 -10.42 15.93 9.19
N PRO A 41 -9.62 16.89 8.66
CA PRO A 41 -8.16 16.81 8.67
C PRO A 41 -7.55 16.75 10.08
N ALA A 42 -8.16 17.40 11.06
CA ALA A 42 -7.70 17.36 12.44
C ALA A 42 -7.88 15.96 13.11
N LEU A 43 -8.95 15.24 12.77
CA LEU A 43 -9.17 13.88 13.24
C LEU A 43 -8.26 12.88 12.50
N HIS A 44 -8.09 13.07 11.19
CA HIS A 44 -7.15 12.31 10.37
C HIS A 44 -5.77 12.27 11.02
N GLU A 45 -5.19 13.43 11.30
CA GLU A 45 -3.82 13.51 11.84
C GLU A 45 -3.69 12.81 13.21
N LYS A 46 -4.68 13.02 14.10
CA LYS A 46 -4.68 12.37 15.41
C LYS A 46 -4.81 10.85 15.33
N LEU A 47 -5.67 10.33 14.47
CA LEU A 47 -5.84 8.88 14.30
C LEU A 47 -4.64 8.26 13.61
N ARG A 48 -4.04 8.97 12.64
CA ARG A 48 -2.82 8.54 11.96
C ARG A 48 -1.69 8.33 12.97
N ILE A 49 -1.41 9.33 13.81
CA ILE A 49 -0.36 9.24 14.85
C ILE A 49 -0.61 8.04 15.78
N LEU A 50 -1.86 7.79 16.18
CA LEU A 50 -2.20 6.64 17.02
C LEU A 50 -1.98 5.30 16.33
N LYS A 51 -2.24 5.21 15.02
CA LYS A 51 -2.03 3.99 14.22
C LYS A 51 -0.57 3.77 13.88
N ASP A 52 0.19 4.83 13.59
CA ASP A 52 1.63 4.75 13.33
C ASP A 52 2.42 4.24 14.54
N ARG A 53 1.90 4.49 15.76
CA ARG A 53 2.49 4.02 17.03
C ARG A 53 1.48 3.23 17.85
N ILE A 54 0.87 2.24 17.22
CA ILE A 54 -0.24 1.46 17.80
C ILE A 54 0.15 0.74 19.10
N ASP A 55 1.43 0.41 19.26
CA ASP A 55 1.94 -0.29 20.44
C ASP A 55 1.73 0.50 21.73
N GLN A 56 1.86 1.83 21.71
CA GLN A 56 1.70 2.68 22.87
C GLN A 56 0.26 2.72 23.42
N PRO A 57 -0.78 3.01 22.59
CA PRO A 57 -2.15 2.95 23.08
C PRO A 57 -2.57 1.53 23.48
N LEU A 58 -2.12 0.48 22.79
CA LEU A 58 -2.39 -0.90 23.18
C LEU A 58 -1.76 -1.26 24.53
N ALA A 59 -0.49 -0.87 24.75
CA ALA A 59 0.17 -1.06 26.04
C ALA A 59 -0.56 -0.32 27.18
N ALA A 60 -1.05 0.90 26.92
CA ALA A 60 -1.83 1.65 27.92
C ALA A 60 -3.15 0.95 28.24
N ILE A 61 -3.90 0.51 27.22
CA ILE A 61 -5.17 -0.21 27.41
C ILE A 61 -4.93 -1.50 28.19
N LEU A 62 -3.98 -2.31 27.74
CA LEU A 62 -3.67 -3.60 28.38
C LEU A 62 -3.23 -3.44 29.83
N THR A 63 -2.39 -2.45 30.12
CA THR A 63 -1.93 -2.16 31.48
C THR A 63 -3.11 -1.79 32.37
N LEU A 64 -3.97 -0.86 31.93
CA LEU A 64 -5.12 -0.44 32.73
C LEU A 64 -6.12 -1.58 32.93
N ASN A 65 -6.36 -2.38 31.88
CA ASN A 65 -7.23 -3.55 31.93
C ASN A 65 -6.72 -4.58 32.95
N THR A 66 -5.41 -4.88 32.90
CA THR A 66 -4.78 -5.82 33.86
C THR A 66 -4.84 -5.31 35.29
N ILE A 67 -4.60 -4.01 35.52
CA ILE A 67 -4.74 -3.40 36.84
C ILE A 67 -6.18 -3.51 37.33
N ALA A 68 -7.17 -3.19 36.49
CA ALA A 68 -8.59 -3.27 36.81
C ALA A 68 -9.01 -4.69 37.22
N HIS A 69 -8.60 -5.70 36.45
CA HIS A 69 -8.91 -7.11 36.75
C HIS A 69 -8.23 -7.57 38.05
N THR A 70 -6.93 -7.30 38.19
CA THR A 70 -6.15 -7.79 39.35
C THR A 70 -6.61 -7.13 40.64
N VAL A 71 -6.70 -5.81 40.69
CA VAL A 71 -7.14 -5.06 41.86
C VAL A 71 -8.60 -5.38 42.18
N GLY A 72 -9.44 -5.46 41.14
CA GLY A 72 -10.87 -5.79 41.31
C GLY A 72 -11.09 -7.18 41.84
N ALA A 73 -10.47 -8.21 41.25
CA ALA A 73 -10.63 -9.60 41.71
C ALA A 73 -10.09 -9.79 43.15
N THR A 74 -8.94 -9.19 43.45
CA THR A 74 -8.34 -9.23 44.80
C THR A 74 -9.25 -8.52 45.81
N GLY A 75 -9.75 -7.33 45.47
CA GLY A 75 -10.65 -6.56 46.29
C GLY A 75 -11.98 -7.28 46.57
N VAL A 76 -12.59 -7.89 45.53
CA VAL A 76 -13.78 -8.72 45.66
C VAL A 76 -13.52 -9.93 46.54
N GLY A 77 -12.40 -10.66 46.31
CA GLY A 77 -12.04 -11.82 47.11
C GLY A 77 -11.86 -11.50 48.60
N ALA A 78 -11.13 -10.42 48.91
CA ALA A 78 -10.97 -9.96 50.27
C ALA A 78 -12.30 -9.60 50.96
N GLN A 79 -13.19 -8.90 50.23
CA GLN A 79 -14.51 -8.52 50.78
C GLN A 79 -15.45 -9.71 50.91
N VAL A 80 -15.39 -10.70 50.03
CA VAL A 80 -16.19 -11.97 50.18
C VAL A 80 -15.77 -12.70 51.43
N THR A 81 -14.47 -12.79 51.71
CA THR A 81 -13.98 -13.44 52.94
C THR A 81 -14.49 -12.74 54.21
N VAL A 82 -14.51 -11.40 54.21
CA VAL A 82 -15.01 -10.61 55.35
C VAL A 82 -16.51 -10.71 55.53
N VAL A 83 -17.29 -10.77 54.43
CA VAL A 83 -18.77 -10.72 54.48
C VAL A 83 -19.39 -12.10 54.60
N PHE A 84 -18.84 -13.09 53.88
CA PHE A 84 -19.44 -14.42 53.76
C PHE A 84 -18.59 -15.56 54.36
N GLY A 85 -17.32 -15.28 54.65
CA GLY A 85 -16.36 -16.26 55.13
C GLY A 85 -15.59 -16.99 54.01
N ASN A 86 -14.53 -17.69 54.39
CA ASN A 86 -13.59 -18.32 53.44
C ASN A 86 -14.23 -19.38 52.56
N GLY A 87 -15.31 -20.04 52.98
CA GLY A 87 -15.97 -21.12 52.22
C GLY A 87 -16.59 -20.65 50.89
N TYR A 88 -16.89 -19.36 50.76
CA TYR A 88 -17.53 -18.78 49.58
C TYR A 88 -16.53 -18.22 48.54
N LEU A 89 -15.24 -18.21 48.83
CA LEU A 89 -14.22 -17.61 47.98
C LEU A 89 -14.17 -18.24 46.58
N GLY A 90 -14.25 -19.59 46.51
CA GLY A 90 -14.25 -20.31 45.23
C GLY A 90 -15.44 -19.97 44.33
N ILE A 91 -16.65 -19.91 44.93
CA ILE A 91 -17.88 -19.58 44.23
C ILE A 91 -17.85 -18.11 43.74
N ALA A 92 -17.41 -17.21 44.60
CA ALA A 92 -17.30 -15.80 44.24
C ALA A 92 -16.27 -15.57 43.12
N SER A 93 -15.13 -16.27 43.16
CA SER A 93 -14.13 -16.23 42.09
C SER A 93 -14.68 -16.74 40.77
N ALA A 94 -15.42 -17.86 40.77
CA ALA A 94 -16.06 -18.40 39.57
C ALA A 94 -17.08 -17.41 38.97
N ILE A 95 -17.93 -16.82 39.81
CA ILE A 95 -18.92 -15.81 39.39
C ILE A 95 -18.21 -14.59 38.81
N MET A 96 -17.18 -14.08 39.48
CA MET A 96 -16.42 -12.90 39.04
C MET A 96 -15.71 -13.16 37.69
N THR A 97 -15.15 -14.36 37.51
CA THR A 97 -14.53 -14.77 36.24
C THR A 97 -15.54 -14.75 35.09
N VAL A 98 -16.73 -15.32 35.28
CA VAL A 98 -17.79 -15.30 34.26
C VAL A 98 -18.29 -13.89 33.97
N LEU A 99 -18.45 -13.05 35.00
CA LEU A 99 -18.85 -11.66 34.82
C LEU A 99 -17.80 -10.85 34.05
N ILE A 100 -16.51 -11.01 34.38
CA ILE A 100 -15.42 -10.38 33.66
C ILE A 100 -15.42 -10.86 32.20
N LEU A 101 -15.44 -12.16 31.96
CA LEU A 101 -15.41 -12.72 30.61
C LEU A 101 -16.55 -12.19 29.72
N ILE A 102 -17.80 -12.21 30.25
CA ILE A 102 -18.96 -11.80 29.45
C ILE A 102 -19.06 -10.27 29.36
N LEU A 103 -19.02 -9.56 30.49
CA LEU A 103 -19.31 -8.13 30.55
C LEU A 103 -18.10 -7.26 30.25
N SER A 104 -16.88 -7.75 30.48
CA SER A 104 -15.68 -6.95 30.28
C SER A 104 -14.88 -7.32 29.03
N GLU A 105 -15.07 -8.51 28.45
CA GLU A 105 -14.31 -8.93 27.28
C GLU A 105 -15.19 -9.21 26.06
N ILE A 106 -16.06 -10.21 26.10
CA ILE A 106 -16.82 -10.67 24.94
C ILE A 106 -17.75 -9.56 24.42
N LEU A 107 -18.60 -9.05 25.29
CA LEU A 107 -19.61 -8.07 24.91
C LEU A 107 -19.00 -6.73 24.46
N PRO A 108 -18.09 -6.11 25.23
CA PRO A 108 -17.52 -4.82 24.82
C PRO A 108 -16.60 -4.93 23.59
N LYS A 109 -15.83 -6.01 23.40
CA LYS A 109 -15.05 -6.22 22.19
C LYS A 109 -15.95 -6.35 20.96
N SER A 110 -17.03 -7.09 21.05
CA SER A 110 -18.02 -7.20 19.97
C SER A 110 -18.66 -5.85 19.64
N MET A 111 -19.00 -5.07 20.67
CA MET A 111 -19.56 -3.70 20.51
C MET A 111 -18.52 -2.75 19.89
N GLY A 112 -17.29 -2.76 20.39
CA GLY A 112 -16.21 -1.94 19.89
C GLY A 112 -15.91 -2.20 18.42
N ALA A 113 -15.83 -3.48 18.04
CA ALA A 113 -15.61 -3.90 16.65
C ALA A 113 -16.78 -3.55 15.71
N ARG A 114 -18.01 -3.55 16.21
CA ARG A 114 -19.20 -3.22 15.42
C ARG A 114 -19.41 -1.71 15.27
N TYR A 115 -19.23 -0.96 16.35
CA TYR A 115 -19.55 0.47 16.41
C TYR A 115 -18.32 1.38 16.36
N TRP A 116 -17.15 0.84 15.93
CA TRP A 116 -15.90 1.59 15.86
C TRP A 116 -16.01 2.93 15.11
N PRO A 117 -16.80 3.09 14.00
CA PRO A 117 -16.86 4.38 13.30
C PRO A 117 -17.43 5.50 14.17
N ALA A 118 -18.40 5.18 15.04
CA ALA A 118 -18.98 6.14 15.97
C ALA A 118 -18.04 6.45 17.15
N ILE A 119 -17.16 5.51 17.52
CA ILE A 119 -16.21 5.62 18.64
C ILE A 119 -14.93 6.33 18.21
N ALA A 120 -14.54 6.19 16.95
CA ALA A 120 -13.28 6.71 16.39
C ALA A 120 -12.99 8.18 16.71
N PRO A 121 -13.94 9.13 16.68
CA PRO A 121 -13.67 10.52 17.05
C PRO A 121 -13.22 10.73 18.51
N TYR A 122 -13.62 9.85 19.40
CA TYR A 122 -13.33 9.94 20.85
C TYR A 122 -12.01 9.26 21.23
N LEU A 123 -11.52 8.31 20.41
CA LEU A 123 -10.32 7.53 20.68
C LEU A 123 -9.09 8.41 20.97
N PRO A 124 -8.73 9.42 20.15
CA PRO A 124 -7.49 10.17 20.38
C PRO A 124 -7.50 10.90 21.72
N GLY A 125 -8.63 11.48 22.10
CA GLY A 125 -8.74 12.21 23.37
C GLY A 125 -8.63 11.30 24.59
N THR A 126 -9.25 10.12 24.54
CA THR A 126 -9.24 9.14 25.63
C THR A 126 -7.92 8.43 25.74
N LEU A 127 -7.39 7.94 24.63
CA LEU A 127 -6.14 7.17 24.61
C LEU A 127 -4.92 8.03 24.97
N ASN A 128 -4.84 9.28 24.51
CA ASN A 128 -3.76 10.18 24.89
C ASN A 128 -3.73 10.46 26.40
N LYS A 129 -4.90 10.59 27.05
CA LYS A 129 -4.97 10.73 28.50
C LYS A 129 -4.50 9.45 29.21
N MET A 130 -4.90 8.27 28.72
CA MET A 130 -4.44 6.99 29.25
C MET A 130 -2.93 6.81 29.10
N ILE A 131 -2.37 7.11 27.93
CA ILE A 131 -0.93 7.08 27.67
C ILE A 131 -0.19 8.01 28.62
N PHE A 132 -0.70 9.22 28.85
CA PHE A 132 -0.07 10.17 29.76
C PHE A 132 -0.02 9.66 31.20
N VAL A 133 -1.14 9.10 31.71
CA VAL A 133 -1.22 8.57 33.08
C VAL A 133 -0.35 7.32 33.25
N LEU A 134 -0.31 6.46 32.24
CA LEU A 134 0.40 5.17 32.26
C LEU A 134 1.80 5.24 31.68
N LYS A 135 2.32 6.43 31.40
CA LYS A 135 3.64 6.66 30.80
C LYS A 135 4.78 5.83 31.44
N PRO A 136 4.90 5.68 32.78
CA PRO A 136 5.97 4.87 33.36
C PRO A 136 5.88 3.39 32.97
N PHE A 137 4.67 2.83 32.83
CA PHE A 137 4.50 1.44 32.41
C PHE A 137 4.78 1.25 30.93
N ILE A 138 4.36 2.20 30.09
CA ILE A 138 4.63 2.20 28.65
C ILE A 138 6.13 2.29 28.40
N TRP A 139 6.84 3.18 29.11
CA TRP A 139 8.30 3.27 29.02
C TRP A 139 9.00 1.93 29.35
N LEU A 140 8.52 1.21 30.36
CA LEU A 140 9.04 -0.11 30.71
C LEU A 140 8.75 -1.12 29.59
N SER A 141 7.54 -1.10 29.03
CA SER A 141 7.16 -1.96 27.89
C SER A 141 8.04 -1.69 26.67
N ASP A 142 8.25 -0.42 26.31
CA ASP A 142 9.10 -0.04 25.17
C ASP A 142 10.53 -0.55 25.37
N ARG A 143 11.08 -0.47 26.59
CA ARG A 143 12.42 -1.01 26.91
C ARG A 143 12.52 -2.51 26.78
N ILE A 144 11.46 -3.23 27.12
CA ILE A 144 11.40 -4.69 26.95
C ILE A 144 11.29 -5.03 25.46
N MET A 145 10.47 -4.31 24.71
CA MET A 145 10.31 -4.51 23.27
C MET A 145 11.59 -4.22 22.49
N ASP A 146 12.35 -3.19 22.86
CA ASP A 146 13.65 -2.87 22.28
C ASP A 146 14.68 -4.04 22.41
N LEU A 147 14.53 -4.89 23.43
CA LEU A 147 15.38 -6.08 23.61
C LEU A 147 15.02 -7.24 22.65
N PHE A 148 13.78 -7.29 22.19
CA PHE A 148 13.25 -8.37 21.36
C PHE A 148 12.85 -7.93 19.96
N GLY A 149 12.75 -6.62 19.72
CA GLY A 149 12.25 -6.03 18.48
C GLY A 149 13.32 -5.93 17.41
N GLY A 150 13.11 -6.62 16.29
CA GLY A 150 13.74 -6.28 15.03
C GLY A 150 12.93 -5.17 14.31
N PRO A 151 13.48 -4.59 13.22
CA PRO A 151 12.74 -3.64 12.40
C PRO A 151 11.42 -4.29 11.93
N ALA A 152 10.31 -3.55 12.05
CA ALA A 152 9.05 -4.00 11.52
C ALA A 152 9.20 -4.28 10.01
N PRO A 153 8.61 -5.35 9.47
CA PRO A 153 8.64 -5.61 8.03
C PRO A 153 8.00 -4.41 7.30
N GLU A 154 8.70 -3.91 6.29
CA GLU A 154 8.15 -2.88 5.42
C GLU A 154 6.89 -3.44 4.73
N HIS A 155 5.77 -2.80 4.95
CA HIS A 155 4.52 -3.12 4.27
C HIS A 155 4.61 -2.62 2.82
N ASP A 156 4.62 -3.56 1.88
CA ASP A 156 4.51 -3.23 0.47
C ASP A 156 3.06 -2.85 0.14
N VAL A 157 2.81 -1.55 0.12
CA VAL A 157 1.47 -0.97 -0.16
C VAL A 157 0.96 -1.39 -1.55
N ARG A 158 1.85 -1.65 -2.53
CA ARG A 158 1.45 -2.08 -3.87
C ARG A 158 0.86 -3.49 -3.85
N GLN A 159 1.48 -4.40 -3.11
CA GLN A 159 0.95 -5.75 -2.92
C GLN A 159 -0.39 -5.73 -2.17
N GLU A 160 -0.55 -4.83 -1.20
CA GLU A 160 -1.82 -4.66 -0.49
C GLU A 160 -2.93 -4.17 -1.43
N ILE A 161 -2.65 -3.19 -2.32
CA ILE A 161 -3.62 -2.72 -3.32
C ILE A 161 -3.98 -3.84 -4.30
N LYS A 162 -3.01 -4.66 -4.75
CA LYS A 162 -3.29 -5.85 -5.58
C LYS A 162 -4.22 -6.83 -4.87
N ALA A 163 -3.94 -7.14 -3.61
CA ALA A 163 -4.79 -8.04 -2.82
C ALA A 163 -6.20 -7.47 -2.64
N LEU A 164 -6.33 -6.17 -2.40
CA LEU A 164 -7.64 -5.49 -2.30
C LEU A 164 -8.40 -5.52 -3.62
N SER A 165 -7.73 -5.42 -4.78
CA SER A 165 -8.39 -5.52 -6.09
C SER A 165 -8.95 -6.94 -6.34
N ILE A 166 -8.23 -7.99 -5.91
CA ILE A 166 -8.70 -9.37 -5.96
C ILE A 166 -9.95 -9.56 -5.09
N LEU A 167 -9.91 -9.07 -3.84
CA LEU A 167 -11.08 -9.09 -2.95
C LEU A 167 -12.26 -8.32 -3.53
N GLY A 168 -12.00 -7.18 -4.18
CA GLY A 168 -13.03 -6.39 -4.87
C GLY A 168 -13.75 -7.20 -5.95
N ARG A 169 -13.02 -8.03 -6.72
CA ARG A 169 -13.57 -8.95 -7.71
C ARG A 169 -14.39 -10.07 -7.05
N GLU A 170 -13.86 -10.71 -6.00
CA GLU A 170 -14.58 -11.77 -5.27
C GLU A 170 -15.89 -11.27 -4.67
N MET A 171 -15.94 -10.01 -4.24
CA MET A 171 -17.13 -9.35 -3.71
C MET A 171 -18.08 -8.81 -4.81
N ASN A 172 -17.79 -9.04 -6.09
CA ASN A 172 -18.51 -8.49 -7.24
C ASN A 172 -18.62 -6.96 -7.22
N LYS A 173 -17.58 -6.27 -6.76
CA LYS A 173 -17.45 -4.80 -6.77
C LYS A 173 -16.54 -4.30 -7.88
N LEU A 174 -15.69 -5.17 -8.39
CA LEU A 174 -14.85 -4.98 -9.57
C LEU A 174 -15.12 -6.14 -10.52
N ASP A 175 -15.06 -5.87 -11.83
CA ASP A 175 -15.06 -6.90 -12.84
C ASP A 175 -13.63 -7.44 -13.08
N GLU A 176 -13.51 -8.46 -13.94
CA GLU A 176 -12.22 -9.10 -14.23
C GLU A 176 -11.26 -8.16 -14.98
N ASP A 177 -11.80 -7.34 -15.88
CA ASP A 177 -11.01 -6.39 -16.66
C ASP A 177 -10.51 -5.24 -15.80
N GLU A 178 -11.35 -4.70 -14.91
CA GLU A 178 -10.96 -3.67 -13.94
C GLU A 178 -9.85 -4.16 -13.01
N GLN A 179 -9.98 -5.38 -12.46
CA GLN A 179 -8.97 -5.96 -11.59
C GLN A 179 -7.65 -6.18 -12.33
N ARG A 180 -7.69 -6.66 -13.59
CA ARG A 180 -6.52 -6.86 -14.43
C ARG A 180 -5.80 -5.55 -14.73
N VAL A 181 -6.55 -4.50 -15.08
CA VAL A 181 -5.98 -3.16 -15.33
C VAL A 181 -5.26 -2.61 -14.10
N ILE A 182 -5.87 -2.72 -12.91
CA ILE A 182 -5.23 -2.29 -11.65
C ILE A 182 -3.93 -3.07 -11.42
N ALA A 183 -3.93 -4.38 -11.59
CA ALA A 183 -2.75 -5.21 -11.40
C ALA A 183 -1.63 -4.82 -12.38
N ASN A 184 -1.95 -4.66 -13.68
CA ASN A 184 -0.99 -4.29 -14.71
C ASN A 184 -0.36 -2.91 -14.45
N ILE A 185 -1.17 -1.91 -14.05
CA ILE A 185 -0.65 -0.56 -13.73
C ILE A 185 0.36 -0.63 -12.56
N LEU A 186 0.11 -1.46 -11.55
CA LEU A 186 1.03 -1.62 -10.44
C LEU A 186 2.33 -2.34 -10.84
N ASP A 187 2.27 -3.21 -11.85
CA ASP A 187 3.44 -3.93 -12.37
C ASP A 187 4.33 -3.07 -13.27
N LEU A 188 3.79 -2.06 -13.96
CA LEU A 188 4.57 -1.16 -14.85
C LEU A 188 5.79 -0.53 -14.16
N HIS A 189 5.72 -0.31 -12.86
CA HIS A 189 6.82 0.27 -12.11
C HIS A 189 8.04 -0.65 -12.01
N ASP A 190 7.79 -1.94 -11.87
CA ASP A 190 8.82 -2.95 -11.65
C ASP A 190 9.39 -3.47 -12.98
N MET A 191 8.57 -3.43 -14.05
CA MET A 191 8.98 -3.85 -15.39
C MET A 191 9.98 -2.89 -16.01
N ARG A 192 10.97 -3.43 -16.74
CA ARG A 192 12.00 -2.68 -17.46
C ARG A 192 11.74 -2.71 -18.96
N VAL A 193 12.21 -1.67 -19.65
CA VAL A 193 12.03 -1.55 -21.11
C VAL A 193 12.60 -2.77 -21.84
N HIS A 194 13.72 -3.35 -21.40
CA HIS A 194 14.31 -4.54 -22.02
C HIS A 194 13.41 -5.79 -21.97
N GLU A 195 12.43 -5.83 -21.06
CA GLU A 195 11.51 -6.97 -20.92
C GLU A 195 10.35 -6.91 -21.94
N VAL A 196 10.04 -5.72 -22.45
CA VAL A 196 8.91 -5.48 -23.36
C VAL A 196 9.35 -5.03 -24.75
N MET A 197 10.60 -4.58 -24.95
CA MET A 197 11.09 -4.08 -26.21
C MET A 197 11.13 -5.15 -27.30
N THR A 198 11.08 -4.72 -28.54
CA THR A 198 11.42 -5.54 -29.71
C THR A 198 12.94 -5.58 -29.85
N PRO A 199 13.60 -6.75 -29.71
CA PRO A 199 15.05 -6.86 -29.81
C PRO A 199 15.59 -6.49 -31.20
N ARG A 200 16.79 -5.92 -31.27
CA ARG A 200 17.42 -5.49 -32.53
C ARG A 200 17.51 -6.58 -33.61
N THR A 201 17.62 -7.84 -33.20
CA THR A 201 17.73 -8.98 -34.11
C THR A 201 16.50 -9.22 -34.99
N VAL A 202 15.36 -8.68 -34.59
CA VAL A 202 14.10 -8.78 -35.34
C VAL A 202 13.60 -7.42 -35.84
N CYS A 203 14.31 -6.33 -35.54
CA CYS A 203 13.98 -5.00 -35.99
C CYS A 203 14.38 -4.81 -37.46
N GLU A 204 13.51 -4.23 -38.27
CA GLU A 204 13.90 -3.67 -39.57
C GLU A 204 14.40 -2.23 -39.39
N TYR A 205 15.60 -1.95 -39.86
CA TYR A 205 16.20 -0.61 -39.82
C TYR A 205 16.84 -0.27 -41.17
N ILE A 206 17.16 0.98 -41.38
CA ILE A 206 17.61 1.51 -42.67
C ILE A 206 18.94 2.19 -42.52
N SER A 207 19.81 1.98 -43.54
CA SER A 207 21.08 2.68 -43.66
C SER A 207 20.85 4.12 -44.15
N PRO A 208 21.56 5.13 -43.59
CA PRO A 208 21.44 6.52 -44.02
C PRO A 208 21.90 6.78 -45.47
N ASP A 209 22.65 5.86 -46.07
CA ASP A 209 23.19 5.99 -47.43
C ASP A 209 22.13 5.69 -48.53
N MET A 210 20.94 5.26 -48.18
CA MET A 210 19.85 4.92 -49.12
C MET A 210 19.25 6.15 -49.80
N THR A 211 18.83 5.99 -51.03
CA THR A 211 17.93 6.94 -51.72
C THR A 211 16.47 6.58 -51.41
N ILE A 212 15.58 7.56 -51.56
CA ILE A 212 14.14 7.38 -51.39
C ILE A 212 13.59 6.26 -52.28
N GLY A 213 14.08 6.16 -53.53
CA GLY A 213 13.67 5.10 -54.43
C GLY A 213 14.18 3.70 -54.04
N GLN A 214 15.32 3.61 -53.36
CA GLN A 214 15.83 2.36 -52.79
C GLN A 214 15.00 1.97 -51.57
N PHE A 215 14.69 2.93 -50.69
CA PHE A 215 13.81 2.71 -49.54
C PHE A 215 12.44 2.25 -49.97
N THR A 216 11.80 2.93 -50.92
CA THR A 216 10.45 2.57 -51.41
C THR A 216 10.39 1.12 -51.91
N ARG A 217 11.42 0.66 -52.62
CA ARG A 217 11.54 -0.74 -53.05
C ARG A 217 11.74 -1.71 -51.90
N HIS A 218 12.56 -1.33 -50.91
CA HIS A 218 12.86 -2.14 -49.75
C HIS A 218 11.59 -2.40 -48.90
N VAL A 219 10.74 -1.38 -48.73
CA VAL A 219 9.54 -1.47 -47.87
C VAL A 219 8.28 -1.91 -48.59
N GLN A 220 8.35 -2.28 -49.90
CA GLN A 220 7.18 -2.69 -50.66
C GLN A 220 6.43 -3.87 -50.03
N GLU A 221 7.17 -4.83 -49.49
CA GLU A 221 6.63 -6.05 -48.86
C GLU A 221 6.55 -5.94 -47.35
N SER A 222 7.10 -4.87 -46.75
CA SER A 222 7.08 -4.66 -45.32
C SER A 222 5.73 -4.11 -44.82
N GLN A 223 5.34 -4.51 -43.60
CA GLN A 223 4.10 -4.07 -42.97
C GLN A 223 4.30 -2.87 -42.05
N PHE A 224 5.53 -2.44 -41.84
CA PHE A 224 5.82 -1.36 -40.89
C PHE A 224 5.57 0.02 -41.48
N SER A 225 5.23 0.97 -40.60
CA SER A 225 4.98 2.37 -40.94
C SER A 225 6.15 3.29 -40.63
N ARG A 226 7.07 2.86 -39.75
CA ARG A 226 8.18 3.64 -39.21
C ARG A 226 9.45 2.78 -39.23
N TYR A 227 10.51 3.38 -39.63
CA TYR A 227 11.81 2.69 -39.76
C TYR A 227 12.90 3.50 -39.08
N PRO A 228 13.59 2.92 -38.08
CA PRO A 228 14.80 3.53 -37.52
C PRO A 228 15.88 3.68 -38.61
N VAL A 229 16.51 4.82 -38.61
CA VAL A 229 17.72 5.05 -39.44
C VAL A 229 18.95 5.01 -38.53
N ILE A 230 19.79 4.02 -38.75
CA ILE A 230 20.94 3.71 -37.89
C ILE A 230 22.17 3.61 -38.77
N ASP A 231 23.29 4.22 -38.36
CA ASP A 231 24.54 4.16 -39.08
C ASP A 231 25.32 2.85 -38.80
N LYS A 232 26.48 2.72 -39.42
CA LYS A 232 27.37 1.53 -39.31
C LYS A 232 28.01 1.38 -37.93
N ASP A 233 28.04 2.47 -37.16
CA ASP A 233 28.58 2.54 -35.80
C ASP A 233 27.47 2.42 -34.75
N GLU A 234 26.27 1.97 -35.16
CA GLU A 234 25.07 1.81 -34.32
C GLU A 234 24.54 3.14 -33.76
N ASN A 235 24.89 4.31 -34.33
CA ASN A 235 24.30 5.57 -33.84
C ASN A 235 22.91 5.80 -34.41
N PRO A 236 21.97 6.29 -33.61
CA PRO A 236 20.62 6.61 -34.02
C PRO A 236 20.63 7.97 -34.75
N LEU A 237 20.28 7.97 -36.01
CA LEU A 237 20.23 9.21 -36.80
C LEU A 237 18.82 9.80 -36.87
N GLY A 238 17.78 8.97 -36.82
CA GLY A 238 16.40 9.42 -36.85
C GLY A 238 15.41 8.30 -37.15
N LEU A 239 14.18 8.71 -37.45
CA LEU A 239 13.09 7.87 -37.93
C LEU A 239 12.64 8.32 -39.31
N LEU A 240 12.42 7.37 -40.22
CA LEU A 240 11.77 7.59 -41.50
C LEU A 240 10.37 7.00 -41.51
N PHE A 241 9.42 7.80 -41.94
CA PHE A 241 8.01 7.37 -42.02
C PHE A 241 7.67 6.99 -43.45
N ARG A 242 7.03 5.84 -43.64
CA ARG A 242 6.61 5.35 -44.96
C ARG A 242 5.75 6.36 -45.75
N TYR A 243 4.94 7.14 -45.06
CA TYR A 243 4.08 8.15 -45.67
C TYR A 243 4.85 9.37 -46.18
N ASP A 244 5.97 9.74 -45.58
CA ASP A 244 6.72 10.94 -45.93
C ASP A 244 7.42 10.80 -47.28
N VAL A 245 7.59 9.56 -47.81
CA VAL A 245 8.29 9.28 -49.05
C VAL A 245 7.37 9.17 -50.26
N ILE A 246 6.06 9.20 -50.13
CA ILE A 246 5.10 8.92 -51.21
C ILE A 246 5.24 9.90 -52.40
N ASP A 247 5.38 11.18 -52.08
CA ASP A 247 5.47 12.25 -53.08
C ASP A 247 6.89 12.84 -53.17
N ALA A 248 7.91 12.16 -52.65
CA ALA A 248 9.25 12.64 -52.60
C ALA A 248 10.06 12.21 -53.83
N ASP A 249 11.12 12.98 -54.17
CA ASP A 249 12.01 12.67 -55.28
C ASP A 249 12.76 11.34 -55.03
N PRO A 250 12.60 10.32 -55.93
CA PRO A 250 13.24 9.02 -55.75
C PRO A 250 14.76 9.04 -55.67
N ASP A 251 15.40 10.05 -56.29
CA ASP A 251 16.85 10.17 -56.34
C ASP A 251 17.43 10.95 -55.10
N ALA A 252 16.57 11.58 -54.32
CA ALA A 252 16.97 12.25 -53.11
C ALA A 252 17.39 11.26 -52.00
N ASN A 253 18.28 11.68 -51.11
CA ASN A 253 18.69 10.90 -49.95
C ASN A 253 17.61 10.92 -48.88
N ILE A 254 17.40 9.80 -48.18
CA ILE A 254 16.41 9.67 -47.08
C ILE A 254 16.67 10.64 -45.95
N SER A 255 17.91 11.13 -45.75
CA SER A 255 18.26 12.08 -44.69
C SER A 255 17.46 13.39 -44.71
N THR A 256 16.93 13.75 -45.92
CA THR A 256 16.09 14.96 -46.07
C THR A 256 14.72 14.86 -45.40
N LEU A 257 14.25 13.64 -45.17
CA LEU A 257 12.90 13.35 -44.61
C LEU A 257 12.96 12.73 -43.22
N MET A 258 14.18 12.50 -42.68
CA MET A 258 14.34 11.94 -41.32
C MET A 258 13.77 12.89 -40.28
N LYS A 259 13.05 12.30 -39.30
CA LYS A 259 12.61 13.00 -38.10
C LYS A 259 13.46 12.57 -36.90
N PRO A 260 13.60 13.45 -35.90
CA PRO A 260 14.35 13.08 -34.69
C PRO A 260 13.69 11.90 -33.99
N VAL A 261 14.51 11.04 -33.40
CA VAL A 261 14.08 9.89 -32.57
C VAL A 261 14.61 10.05 -31.16
N THR A 262 13.81 9.68 -30.20
CA THR A 262 14.21 9.64 -28.80
C THR A 262 14.86 8.30 -28.48
N VAL A 263 15.91 8.38 -27.69
CA VAL A 263 16.67 7.22 -27.20
C VAL A 263 16.39 7.04 -25.72
N VAL A 264 16.11 5.80 -25.30
CA VAL A 264 15.88 5.44 -23.91
C VAL A 264 16.83 4.32 -23.47
N ASN A 265 17.11 4.27 -22.18
CA ASN A 265 17.97 3.21 -21.63
C ASN A 265 17.14 1.92 -21.41
N GLU A 266 17.73 0.76 -21.71
CA GLU A 266 17.10 -0.56 -21.55
C GLU A 266 16.63 -0.84 -20.11
N LYS A 267 17.30 -0.24 -19.10
CA LYS A 267 16.95 -0.38 -17.67
C LYS A 267 15.91 0.62 -17.18
N MET A 268 15.44 1.50 -18.06
CA MET A 268 14.35 2.42 -17.72
C MET A 268 13.09 1.62 -17.35
N SER A 269 12.31 2.08 -16.35
CA SER A 269 11.02 1.47 -16.07
C SER A 269 10.02 1.75 -17.20
N VAL A 270 9.14 0.78 -17.45
CA VAL A 270 8.07 0.90 -18.45
C VAL A 270 7.13 2.07 -18.13
N GLU A 271 6.88 2.35 -16.83
CA GLU A 271 6.14 3.52 -16.36
C GLU A 271 6.75 4.85 -16.85
N ASN A 272 8.08 4.98 -16.74
CA ASN A 272 8.79 6.18 -17.20
C ASN A 272 8.77 6.29 -18.72
N ALA A 273 8.94 5.17 -19.43
CA ALA A 273 8.85 5.14 -20.89
C ALA A 273 7.45 5.56 -21.36
N MET A 274 6.38 5.06 -20.74
CA MET A 274 5.01 5.47 -21.02
C MET A 274 4.79 6.96 -20.79
N SER A 275 5.27 7.50 -19.69
CA SER A 275 5.18 8.93 -19.38
C SER A 275 5.90 9.77 -20.44
N GLN A 276 7.07 9.32 -20.90
CA GLN A 276 7.85 10.00 -21.92
C GLN A 276 7.18 9.94 -23.30
N PHE A 277 6.57 8.81 -23.68
CA PHE A 277 5.77 8.68 -24.90
C PHE A 277 4.63 9.72 -24.95
N ILE A 278 3.93 9.90 -23.84
CA ILE A 278 2.82 10.86 -23.73
C ILE A 278 3.34 12.30 -23.81
N GLN A 279 4.45 12.64 -23.13
CA GLN A 279 5.02 13.98 -23.11
C GLN A 279 5.57 14.40 -24.45
N GLU A 280 6.33 13.51 -25.12
CA GLU A 280 6.99 13.80 -26.39
C GLU A 280 6.08 13.59 -27.60
N ARG A 281 4.89 12.98 -27.39
CA ARG A 281 3.94 12.62 -28.45
C ARG A 281 4.58 11.77 -29.56
N GLN A 282 5.54 10.94 -29.18
CA GLN A 282 6.18 9.96 -30.05
C GLN A 282 5.53 8.59 -29.83
N HIS A 283 5.69 7.68 -30.79
CA HIS A 283 5.13 6.34 -30.73
C HIS A 283 6.20 5.25 -30.77
N MET A 284 7.46 5.64 -30.91
CA MET A 284 8.61 4.72 -30.97
C MET A 284 9.84 5.38 -30.39
N PHE A 285 10.53 4.65 -29.52
CA PHE A 285 11.84 5.01 -28.99
C PHE A 285 12.85 3.93 -29.36
N LEU A 286 14.12 4.33 -29.56
CA LEU A 286 15.22 3.40 -29.68
C LEU A 286 15.81 3.08 -28.31
N VAL A 287 16.11 1.82 -28.08
CA VAL A 287 16.59 1.31 -26.81
C VAL A 287 18.08 1.05 -26.87
N TYR A 288 18.83 1.64 -25.95
CA TYR A 288 20.27 1.51 -25.84
C TYR A 288 20.67 1.04 -24.45
N ASP A 289 21.78 0.31 -24.38
CA ASP A 289 22.40 -0.05 -23.11
C ASP A 289 23.23 1.11 -22.52
N GLU A 290 23.87 0.87 -21.40
CA GLU A 290 24.74 1.84 -20.73
C GLU A 290 26.07 2.10 -21.45
N TYR A 291 26.41 1.26 -22.41
CA TYR A 291 27.65 1.36 -23.23
C TYR A 291 27.40 2.08 -24.55
N GLY A 292 26.15 2.44 -24.84
CA GLY A 292 25.77 3.09 -26.08
C GLY A 292 25.55 2.13 -27.24
N SER A 293 25.36 0.83 -26.98
CA SER A 293 25.04 -0.16 -28.02
C SER A 293 23.52 -0.25 -28.20
N TRP A 294 23.07 -0.27 -29.44
CA TRP A 294 21.67 -0.41 -29.79
C TRP A 294 21.12 -1.81 -29.44
N GLN A 295 20.11 -1.87 -28.60
CA GLN A 295 19.50 -3.11 -28.14
C GLN A 295 18.20 -3.45 -28.88
N GLY A 296 17.47 -2.44 -29.36
CA GLY A 296 16.19 -2.63 -30.02
C GLY A 296 15.35 -1.36 -30.07
N LEU A 297 14.06 -1.55 -30.15
CA LEU A 297 13.07 -0.46 -30.11
C LEU A 297 11.91 -0.82 -29.17
N VAL A 298 11.24 0.20 -28.66
CA VAL A 298 10.00 0.05 -27.89
C VAL A 298 8.96 1.00 -28.48
N THR A 299 7.73 0.52 -28.61
CA THR A 299 6.60 1.32 -29.09
C THR A 299 5.59 1.57 -27.98
N LEU A 300 4.71 2.55 -28.17
CA LEU A 300 3.62 2.82 -27.25
C LEU A 300 2.67 1.61 -27.08
N GLU A 301 2.63 0.72 -28.07
CA GLU A 301 1.80 -0.49 -28.04
C GLU A 301 2.42 -1.61 -27.19
N ASP A 302 3.73 -1.56 -26.92
CA ASP A 302 4.45 -2.53 -26.10
C ASP A 302 4.34 -2.20 -24.60
N VAL A 303 3.94 -0.97 -24.28
CA VAL A 303 3.85 -0.41 -22.92
C VAL A 303 2.41 -0.38 -22.43
#